data_9d3b46d344ffadf7e20d931badc74a85
#
_entry.id   9d3b46d344ffadf7e20d931badc74a85
#
_cell.length_a   1.000
_cell.length_b   1.000
_cell.length_c   1.000
_cell.angle_alpha   90.00
_cell.angle_beta   90.00
_cell.angle_gamma   90.00
#
_symmetry.space_group_name_H-M   'P 1'
#
loop_
_entity.id
_entity.type
_entity.pdbx_description
1 polymer ?
#
loop_
_entity_poly.entity_id
_entity_poly.type
_entity_poly.pdbx_seq_one_letter_code
_entity_poly.pdbx_strand_id
1 'polypeptide(L)'
;MAKQYLRLTFYGREAPVHVEIGDVDAEDIISGVKGLAAGGKDIQAFYLFPIGGDLSALISVQEIQTLQFTKKPNGDWKPAALKGGVAFYLKGRDQPLELDYSGHGPLDDMFHGLADTRYGEELPGCIMLSDGSGEPSFFRMDEIQFAVAKSSLIKRLS
;
A
#
# COMPACT_ATOMS: atom_id res chain seq x y z
N MET A 1 -7.96 6.25 20.32
CA MET A 1 -6.97 6.76 19.34
C MET A 1 -7.69 7.43 18.19
N ALA A 2 -7.35 8.66 17.88
CA ALA A 2 -8.02 9.39 16.81
C ALA A 2 -7.66 8.78 15.45
N LYS A 3 -8.64 8.74 14.57
CA LYS A 3 -8.46 8.23 13.21
C LYS A 3 -8.33 9.40 12.25
N GLN A 4 -7.51 9.21 11.25
CA GLN A 4 -7.35 10.15 10.16
C GLN A 4 -7.90 9.54 8.88
N TYR A 5 -8.46 10.38 8.04
CA TYR A 5 -8.95 9.96 6.74
C TYR A 5 -8.06 10.58 5.67
N LEU A 6 -7.38 9.75 4.91
CA LEU A 6 -6.45 10.19 3.89
C LEU A 6 -7.01 10.00 2.50
N ARG A 7 -6.76 10.99 1.66
CA ARG A 7 -6.95 10.88 0.23
C ARG A 7 -5.59 10.95 -0.43
N LEU A 8 -5.19 9.87 -1.07
CA LEU A 8 -3.89 9.76 -1.73
C LEU A 8 -4.09 9.76 -3.23
N THR A 9 -3.30 10.57 -3.93
CA THR A 9 -3.19 10.44 -5.38
C THR A 9 -1.78 10.00 -5.73
N PHE A 10 -1.68 9.18 -6.75
CA PHE A 10 -0.41 8.61 -7.20
C PHE A 10 -0.13 9.06 -8.62
N TYR A 11 1.16 9.14 -8.97
CA TYR A 11 1.57 9.54 -10.31
C TYR A 11 0.96 8.63 -11.37
N GLY A 12 0.41 9.24 -12.43
CA GLY A 12 -0.17 8.49 -13.53
C GLY A 12 -1.54 7.89 -13.28
N ARG A 13 -2.15 8.20 -12.14
CA ARG A 13 -3.47 7.66 -11.77
C ARG A 13 -4.39 8.82 -11.42
N GLU A 14 -5.55 8.91 -12.07
CA GLU A 14 -6.52 9.97 -11.80
C GLU A 14 -7.35 9.71 -10.55
N ALA A 15 -7.78 8.47 -10.37
CA ALA A 15 -8.64 8.10 -9.26
C ALA A 15 -7.85 8.11 -7.93
N PRO A 16 -8.31 8.84 -6.91
CA PRO A 16 -7.66 8.82 -5.62
C PRO A 16 -7.91 7.52 -4.88
N VAL A 17 -7.02 7.22 -3.92
CA VAL A 17 -7.19 6.12 -2.99
C VAL A 17 -7.53 6.72 -1.63
N HIS A 18 -8.55 6.18 -0.98
CA HIS A 18 -9.00 6.65 0.33
C HIS A 18 -8.68 5.59 1.38
N VAL A 19 -8.04 6.01 2.47
CA VAL A 19 -7.72 5.10 3.58
C VAL A 19 -8.03 5.76 4.92
N GLU A 20 -8.47 4.93 5.86
CA GLU A 20 -8.70 5.32 7.24
C GLU A 20 -7.56 4.73 8.07
N ILE A 21 -6.77 5.57 8.73
CA ILE A 21 -5.58 5.14 9.47
C ILE A 21 -5.50 5.86 10.82
N GLY A 22 -4.67 5.33 11.72
CA GLY A 22 -4.39 5.98 12.99
C GLY A 22 -3.49 7.20 12.82
N ASP A 23 -3.48 8.07 13.84
CA ASP A 23 -2.69 9.30 13.84
C ASP A 23 -1.20 9.04 13.66
N VAL A 24 -0.67 8.02 14.32
CA VAL A 24 0.77 7.72 14.28
C VAL A 24 1.18 7.30 12.87
N ASP A 25 0.36 6.44 12.24
CA ASP A 25 0.65 5.99 10.87
C ASP A 25 0.56 7.15 9.88
N ALA A 26 -0.40 8.07 10.08
CA ALA A 26 -0.52 9.26 9.25
C ALA A 26 0.72 10.14 9.35
N GLU A 27 1.24 10.33 10.57
CA GLU A 27 2.45 11.13 10.78
C GLU A 27 3.67 10.48 10.12
N ASP A 28 3.76 9.17 10.15
CA ASP A 28 4.87 8.45 9.51
C ASP A 28 4.86 8.68 7.99
N ILE A 29 3.69 8.62 7.37
CA ILE A 29 3.57 8.88 5.94
C ILE A 29 3.96 10.32 5.60
N ILE A 30 3.50 11.28 6.39
CA ILE A 30 3.84 12.69 6.19
C ILE A 30 5.34 12.88 6.30
N SER A 31 5.96 12.28 7.31
CA SER A 31 7.40 12.37 7.51
C SER A 31 8.16 11.77 6.34
N GLY A 32 7.67 10.66 5.80
CA GLY A 32 8.27 10.03 4.63
C GLY A 32 8.22 10.94 3.40
N VAL A 33 7.06 11.53 3.14
CA VAL A 33 6.89 12.44 1.99
C VAL A 33 7.76 13.67 2.13
N LYS A 34 7.78 14.28 3.32
CA LYS A 34 8.62 15.44 3.59
C LYS A 34 10.11 15.13 3.47
N GLY A 35 10.52 13.98 4.01
CA GLY A 35 11.90 13.55 3.95
C GLY A 35 12.36 13.31 2.51
N LEU A 36 11.49 12.73 1.70
CA LEU A 36 11.78 12.50 0.29
C LEU A 36 11.99 13.83 -0.45
N ALA A 37 11.14 14.82 -0.18
CA ALA A 37 11.27 16.15 -0.75
C ALA A 37 12.53 16.86 -0.30
N ALA A 38 13.06 16.54 0.89
CA ALA A 38 14.24 17.17 1.47
C ALA A 38 15.55 16.46 1.12
N GLY A 39 15.54 15.45 0.26
CA GLY A 39 16.77 14.80 -0.18
C GLY A 39 16.80 13.28 -0.04
N GLY A 40 15.83 12.71 0.64
CA GLY A 40 15.60 11.28 0.60
C GLY A 40 16.55 10.38 1.38
N LYS A 41 17.21 10.88 2.44
CA LYS A 41 18.11 10.04 3.25
C LYS A 41 17.34 9.35 4.36
N ASP A 42 17.62 8.06 4.55
CA ASP A 42 17.07 7.23 5.64
C ASP A 42 15.55 7.17 5.68
N ILE A 43 14.92 7.17 4.50
CA ILE A 43 13.48 7.09 4.36
C ILE A 43 13.09 5.70 3.92
N GLN A 44 11.99 5.19 4.48
CA GLN A 44 11.43 3.93 4.00
C GLN A 44 10.83 4.13 2.61
N ALA A 45 11.07 3.18 1.71
CA ALA A 45 10.50 3.22 0.37
C ALA A 45 9.00 2.91 0.42
N PHE A 46 8.61 2.04 1.34
CA PHE A 46 7.21 1.63 1.51
C PHE A 46 6.83 1.69 2.98
N TYR A 47 5.58 2.01 3.24
CA TYR A 47 5.00 1.91 4.59
C TYR A 47 3.91 0.85 4.59
N LEU A 48 3.92 0.03 5.63
CA LEU A 48 2.92 -1.00 5.85
C LEU A 48 2.20 -0.69 7.16
N PHE A 49 0.89 -0.55 7.11
CA PHE A 49 0.11 -0.25 8.31
C PHE A 49 -1.33 -0.76 8.18
N PRO A 50 -2.00 -1.01 9.31
CA PRO A 50 -3.41 -1.39 9.29
C PRO A 50 -4.29 -0.22 8.88
N ILE A 51 -5.35 -0.51 8.15
CA ILE A 51 -6.38 0.46 7.77
C ILE A 51 -7.74 -0.08 8.20
N GLY A 52 -8.81 0.71 8.02
CA GLY A 52 -10.14 0.27 8.38
C GLY A 52 -10.57 -0.99 7.64
N GLY A 53 -11.52 -1.75 8.21
CA GLY A 53 -12.09 -2.93 7.58
C GLY A 53 -11.24 -4.19 7.67
N ASP A 54 -10.38 -4.31 8.67
CA ASP A 54 -9.47 -5.45 8.85
C ASP A 54 -8.54 -5.67 7.68
N LEU A 55 -8.13 -4.57 7.06
CA LEU A 55 -7.19 -4.57 5.94
C LEU A 55 -5.86 -3.98 6.35
N SER A 56 -4.82 -4.35 5.62
CA SER A 56 -3.49 -3.75 5.75
C SER A 56 -3.07 -3.18 4.41
N ALA A 57 -2.46 -2.00 4.44
CA ALA A 57 -2.05 -1.29 3.23
C ALA A 57 -0.54 -1.15 3.17
N LEU A 58 0.00 -1.30 1.96
CA LEU A 58 1.39 -1.07 1.64
C LEU A 58 1.43 0.09 0.67
N ILE A 59 2.15 1.16 1.03
CA ILE A 59 2.18 2.40 0.24
C ILE A 59 3.58 2.72 -0.19
N SER A 60 3.77 2.94 -1.50
CA SER A 60 5.04 3.41 -2.05
C SER A 60 5.11 4.92 -1.88
N VAL A 61 6.01 5.39 -1.04
CA VAL A 61 6.11 6.82 -0.69
C VAL A 61 6.48 7.66 -1.90
N GLN A 62 7.43 7.19 -2.72
CA GLN A 62 7.88 7.94 -3.89
C GLN A 62 6.82 8.09 -4.98
N GLU A 63 5.78 7.26 -4.94
CA GLU A 63 4.70 7.32 -5.93
C GLU A 63 3.57 8.25 -5.53
N ILE A 64 3.57 8.75 -4.30
CA ILE A 64 2.54 9.66 -3.83
C ILE A 64 2.72 11.01 -4.49
N GLN A 65 1.67 11.46 -5.19
CA GLN A 65 1.66 12.78 -5.79
C GLN A 65 1.06 13.81 -4.85
N THR A 66 -0.09 13.48 -4.25
CA THR A 66 -0.73 14.34 -3.26
C THR A 66 -1.21 13.54 -2.07
N LEU A 67 -1.25 14.19 -0.92
CA LEU A 67 -1.70 13.64 0.34
C LEU A 67 -2.61 14.66 1.00
N GLN A 68 -3.88 14.33 1.16
CA GLN A 68 -4.86 15.22 1.78
C GLN A 68 -5.49 14.54 2.99
N PHE A 69 -5.69 15.34 4.03
CA PHE A 69 -6.37 14.89 5.24
C PHE A 69 -7.77 15.45 5.29
N THR A 70 -8.73 14.61 5.62
CA THR A 70 -10.09 15.03 5.83
C THR A 70 -10.54 14.59 7.22
N LYS A 71 -11.27 15.44 7.92
CA LYS A 71 -11.75 15.12 9.27
C LYS A 71 -12.93 14.15 9.23
N LYS A 72 -13.70 14.19 8.15
CA LYS A 72 -14.84 13.30 7.96
C LYS A 72 -14.87 12.84 6.52
N PRO A 73 -15.17 11.57 6.26
CA PRO A 73 -15.40 11.13 4.91
C PRO A 73 -16.62 11.84 4.34
N ASN A 74 -16.52 12.30 3.11
CA ASN A 74 -17.64 12.93 2.39
C ASN A 74 -18.28 11.92 1.45
N GLY A 75 -19.26 12.38 0.65
CA GLY A 75 -19.97 11.52 -0.28
C GLY A 75 -19.11 10.86 -1.35
N ASP A 76 -17.89 11.39 -1.59
CA ASP A 76 -16.95 10.83 -2.56
C ASP A 76 -16.01 9.82 -1.92
N TRP A 77 -16.13 9.60 -0.62
CA TRP A 77 -15.26 8.67 0.10
C TRP A 77 -15.58 7.25 -0.30
N LYS A 78 -14.59 6.57 -0.89
CA LYS A 78 -14.70 5.16 -1.27
C LYS A 78 -13.46 4.43 -0.76
N PRO A 79 -13.53 3.88 0.46
CA PRO A 79 -12.38 3.15 0.99
C PRO A 79 -12.09 1.93 0.13
N ALA A 80 -10.82 1.54 0.10
CA ALA A 80 -10.41 0.34 -0.60
C ALA A 80 -11.19 -0.86 -0.06
N ALA A 81 -11.71 -1.67 -0.97
CA ALA A 81 -12.46 -2.87 -0.64
C ALA A 81 -11.86 -4.05 -1.40
N LEU A 82 -11.91 -5.22 -0.79
CA LEU A 82 -11.39 -6.43 -1.40
C LEU A 82 -12.49 -7.46 -1.62
N LYS A 83 -12.46 -8.07 -2.78
CA LYS A 83 -13.27 -9.28 -3.06
C LYS A 83 -12.44 -10.53 -2.81
N GLY A 84 -11.16 -10.50 -3.20
CA GLY A 84 -10.22 -11.57 -2.92
C GLY A 84 -9.35 -11.26 -1.71
N GLY A 85 -8.15 -11.82 -1.66
CA GLY A 85 -7.23 -11.63 -0.54
C GLY A 85 -6.36 -10.41 -0.64
N VAL A 86 -6.03 -9.96 -1.85
CA VAL A 86 -5.10 -8.87 -2.07
C VAL A 86 -5.41 -8.14 -3.37
N ALA A 87 -5.15 -6.84 -3.39
CA ALA A 87 -5.25 -6.01 -4.58
C ALA A 87 -3.99 -5.17 -4.73
N PHE A 88 -3.47 -5.08 -5.96
CA PHE A 88 -2.30 -4.29 -6.29
C PHE A 88 -2.67 -3.17 -7.24
N TYR A 89 -2.29 -1.95 -6.86
CA TYR A 89 -2.47 -0.77 -7.70
C TYR A 89 -1.13 -0.51 -8.38
N LEU A 90 -1.06 -0.82 -9.67
CA LEU A 90 0.17 -0.78 -10.44
C LEU A 90 0.21 0.45 -11.34
N LYS A 91 1.43 0.93 -11.65
CA LYS A 91 1.63 2.07 -12.53
C LYS A 91 0.97 1.84 -13.88
N GLY A 92 0.31 2.89 -14.40
CA GLY A 92 -0.29 2.85 -15.72
C GLY A 92 -1.58 2.06 -15.83
N ARG A 93 -2.13 1.58 -14.72
CA ARG A 93 -3.41 0.86 -14.71
C ARG A 93 -4.42 1.59 -13.86
N ASP A 94 -5.60 1.84 -14.40
CA ASP A 94 -6.68 2.52 -13.68
C ASP A 94 -7.34 1.62 -12.65
N GLN A 95 -7.43 0.32 -12.94
CA GLN A 95 -8.07 -0.63 -12.05
C GLN A 95 -7.02 -1.44 -11.30
N PRO A 96 -7.28 -1.74 -10.02
CA PRO A 96 -6.36 -2.61 -9.29
C PRO A 96 -6.41 -4.04 -9.85
N LEU A 97 -5.29 -4.73 -9.72
CA LEU A 97 -5.20 -6.14 -10.02
C LEU A 97 -5.52 -6.91 -8.75
N GLU A 98 -6.66 -7.56 -8.70
CA GLU A 98 -7.07 -8.36 -7.55
C GLU A 98 -6.74 -9.83 -7.75
N LEU A 99 -6.25 -10.45 -6.68
CA LEU A 99 -5.98 -11.88 -6.66
C LEU A 99 -6.82 -12.52 -5.57
N ASP A 100 -7.39 -13.66 -5.89
CA ASP A 100 -8.06 -14.51 -4.92
C ASP A 100 -7.00 -15.31 -4.16
N TYR A 101 -6.38 -14.64 -3.18
CA TYR A 101 -5.25 -15.16 -2.44
C TYR A 101 -5.67 -15.50 -1.02
N SER A 102 -5.41 -16.71 -0.59
CA SER A 102 -5.74 -17.18 0.76
C SER A 102 -4.56 -17.85 1.45
N GLY A 103 -3.41 -17.91 0.80
CA GLY A 103 -2.22 -18.56 1.35
C GLY A 103 -1.50 -17.71 2.39
N HIS A 104 -0.49 -18.30 2.99
CA HIS A 104 0.37 -17.64 3.96
C HIS A 104 1.80 -17.68 3.46
N GLY A 105 2.63 -16.78 3.95
CA GLY A 105 4.05 -16.78 3.70
C GLY A 105 4.48 -15.85 2.58
N PRO A 106 4.31 -16.19 1.30
CA PRO A 106 4.84 -15.33 0.22
C PRO A 106 4.33 -13.91 0.24
N LEU A 107 3.04 -13.70 0.45
CA LEU A 107 2.47 -12.36 0.49
C LEU A 107 2.96 -11.59 1.72
N ASP A 108 2.96 -12.25 2.88
CA ASP A 108 3.44 -11.68 4.12
C ASP A 108 4.91 -11.29 4.01
N ASP A 109 5.75 -12.20 3.49
CA ASP A 109 7.17 -11.94 3.27
C ASP A 109 7.39 -10.76 2.33
N MET A 110 6.61 -10.68 1.26
CA MET A 110 6.69 -9.59 0.29
C MET A 110 6.36 -8.24 0.93
N PHE A 111 5.26 -8.17 1.66
CA PHE A 111 4.83 -6.92 2.27
C PHE A 111 5.86 -6.42 3.29
N HIS A 112 6.34 -7.31 4.15
CA HIS A 112 7.35 -6.94 5.14
C HIS A 112 8.70 -6.64 4.50
N GLY A 113 9.08 -7.38 3.46
CA GLY A 113 10.32 -7.11 2.74
C GLY A 113 10.32 -5.73 2.09
N LEU A 114 9.22 -5.35 1.48
CA LEU A 114 9.09 -4.00 0.90
C LEU A 114 9.07 -2.92 1.98
N ALA A 115 8.38 -3.17 3.09
CA ALA A 115 8.33 -2.21 4.20
C ALA A 115 9.69 -2.00 4.86
N ASP A 116 10.59 -2.99 4.77
CA ASP A 116 11.95 -2.89 5.29
C ASP A 116 12.92 -2.24 4.30
N THR A 117 12.49 -1.99 3.06
CA THR A 117 13.34 -1.40 2.03
C THR A 117 13.40 0.11 2.22
N ARG A 118 14.61 0.66 2.14
CA ARG A 118 14.81 2.11 2.20
C ARG A 118 14.83 2.71 0.80
N TYR A 119 14.44 3.97 0.71
CA TYR A 119 14.49 4.71 -0.54
C TYR A 119 15.93 4.73 -1.10
N GLY A 120 16.06 4.40 -2.36
CA GLY A 120 17.35 4.31 -3.02
C GLY A 120 17.96 2.93 -3.03
N GLU A 121 17.45 1.99 -2.23
CA GLU A 121 17.87 0.61 -2.30
C GLU A 121 17.23 -0.09 -3.50
N GLU A 122 17.91 -1.10 -4.01
CA GLU A 122 17.40 -1.90 -5.10
C GLU A 122 16.23 -2.77 -4.63
N LEU A 123 15.11 -2.70 -5.35
CA LEU A 123 13.98 -3.57 -5.07
C LEU A 123 14.18 -4.93 -5.74
N PRO A 124 13.60 -6.01 -5.17
CA PRO A 124 13.52 -7.27 -5.90
C PRO A 124 12.85 -7.01 -7.25
N GLY A 125 13.36 -7.62 -8.32
CA GLY A 125 12.85 -7.36 -9.65
C GLY A 125 11.42 -7.81 -9.83
N CYS A 126 11.10 -8.98 -9.27
CA CYS A 126 9.81 -9.61 -9.54
C CYS A 126 9.46 -10.56 -8.39
N ILE A 127 8.18 -10.69 -8.12
CA ILE A 127 7.66 -11.69 -7.20
C ILE A 127 6.57 -12.49 -7.89
N MET A 128 6.47 -13.76 -7.55
CA MET A 128 5.42 -14.66 -8.03
C MET A 128 4.45 -14.97 -6.90
N LEU A 129 3.18 -14.77 -7.16
CA LEU A 129 2.10 -15.18 -6.24
C LEU A 129 1.14 -16.09 -7.01
N SER A 130 0.71 -17.15 -6.35
CA SER A 130 -0.33 -18.02 -6.91
C SER A 130 -1.68 -17.60 -6.35
N ASP A 131 -2.66 -17.48 -7.23
CA ASP A 131 -4.02 -17.17 -6.80
C ASP A 131 -4.74 -18.45 -6.33
N GLY A 132 -6.04 -18.29 -5.97
CA GLY A 132 -6.85 -19.41 -5.48
C GLY A 132 -7.08 -20.52 -6.51
N SER A 133 -6.88 -20.24 -7.79
CA SER A 133 -6.98 -21.25 -8.86
C SER A 133 -5.65 -21.97 -9.08
N GLY A 134 -4.58 -21.55 -8.41
CA GLY A 134 -3.27 -22.13 -8.58
C GLY A 134 -2.45 -21.54 -9.72
N GLU A 135 -2.97 -20.56 -10.42
CA GLU A 135 -2.25 -19.92 -11.51
C GLU A 135 -1.23 -18.91 -10.95
N PRO A 136 0.03 -19.00 -11.42
CA PRO A 136 1.03 -18.03 -10.96
C PRO A 136 0.86 -16.67 -11.63
N SER A 137 1.03 -15.62 -10.85
CA SER A 137 1.08 -14.25 -11.35
C SER A 137 2.41 -13.64 -10.95
N PHE A 138 3.05 -12.97 -11.89
CA PHE A 138 4.35 -12.32 -11.67
C PHE A 138 4.16 -10.81 -11.67
N PHE A 139 4.73 -10.17 -10.65
CA PHE A 139 4.62 -8.72 -10.48
C PHE A 139 6.00 -8.10 -10.41
N ARG A 140 6.15 -6.98 -11.08
CA ARG A 140 7.35 -6.17 -10.90
C ARG A 140 7.15 -5.30 -9.66
N MET A 141 8.08 -5.41 -8.71
CA MET A 141 7.98 -4.69 -7.44
C MET A 141 8.04 -3.18 -7.61
N ASP A 142 8.80 -2.71 -8.60
CA ASP A 142 8.96 -1.29 -8.87
C ASP A 142 7.71 -0.65 -9.52
N GLU A 143 6.74 -1.43 -9.90
CA GLU A 143 5.49 -0.94 -10.48
C GLU A 143 4.39 -0.75 -9.44
N ILE A 144 4.61 -1.18 -8.20
CA ILE A 144 3.58 -1.10 -7.15
C ILE A 144 3.53 0.30 -6.57
N GLN A 145 2.36 0.94 -6.64
CA GLN A 145 2.10 2.22 -6.00
C GLN A 145 1.42 2.03 -4.65
N PHE A 146 0.50 1.09 -4.59
CA PHE A 146 -0.30 0.82 -3.41
C PHE A 146 -0.78 -0.62 -3.46
N ALA A 147 -0.83 -1.26 -2.32
CA ALA A 147 -1.40 -2.60 -2.23
C ALA A 147 -2.22 -2.70 -0.95
N VAL A 148 -3.28 -3.48 -0.99
CA VAL A 148 -4.13 -3.72 0.16
C VAL A 148 -4.43 -5.20 0.25
N ALA A 149 -4.34 -5.74 1.46
CA ALA A 149 -4.58 -7.15 1.72
C ALA A 149 -5.36 -7.31 3.01
N LYS A 150 -6.03 -8.46 3.16
CA LYS A 150 -6.65 -8.79 4.46
C LYS A 150 -5.56 -8.88 5.51
N SER A 151 -5.77 -8.24 6.65
CA SER A 151 -4.78 -8.24 7.73
C SER A 151 -4.46 -9.65 8.22
N SER A 152 -5.42 -10.58 8.12
CA SER A 152 -5.18 -11.97 8.49
C SER A 152 -4.11 -12.66 7.65
N LEU A 153 -3.81 -12.13 6.45
CA LEU A 153 -2.77 -12.66 5.58
C LEU A 153 -1.40 -12.05 5.85
N ILE A 154 -1.35 -10.96 6.63
CA ILE A 154 -0.12 -10.24 6.97
C ILE A 154 0.11 -10.42 8.47
N LYS A 155 0.59 -11.59 8.86
CA LYS A 155 0.59 -12.01 10.27
C LYS A 155 1.74 -11.48 11.13
N ARG A 156 2.75 -10.88 10.54
CA ARG A 156 3.91 -10.40 11.29
C ARG A 156 3.84 -8.92 11.63
N LEU A 157 2.62 -8.39 11.76
CA LEU A 157 2.43 -6.99 12.11
C LEU A 157 2.59 -6.68 13.59
N SER A 158 2.96 -7.65 14.36
CA SER A 158 3.19 -7.44 15.79
C SER A 158 4.52 -6.77 16.05
#